data_77280dc6f4ece7b7124bae0b01771575
#
_entry.id   77280dc6f4ece7b7124bae0b01771575
#
_cell.length_a   1.000
_cell.length_b   1.000
_cell.length_c   1.000
_cell.angle_alpha   90.00
_cell.angle_beta   90.00
_cell.angle_gamma   90.00
#
_symmetry.space_group_name_H-M   'P 1'
#
loop_
_entity.id
_entity.type
_entity.pdbx_description
1 polymer ?
#
loop_
_entity_poly.entity_id
_entity_poly.type
_entity_poly.pdbx_seq_one_letter_code
_entity_poly.pdbx_strand_id
1 'polypeptide(L)'
;HDYDPSFHPTFIYNPLTLQPGKPSQGQSRHFLAVGRFSLLHKGFDLLIEAFNLFAQKNTDWQLDIVGEGEEETLYRKLIRQYNLENRIAIHPFTNDVQAYYSEAQVYVLSSRWEGFGLVLVEAMSHGLPVVSSDLPTSKEIMGDFGLYFKNGDIQELALRLEDATHLEWNRKSEEAFKMAEKFDLRRIISQWQQIIGQ
;
A
#
# COMPACT_ATOMS: atom_id res chain seq x y z
N HIS A 1 -30.96 9.34 19.78
CA HIS A 1 -30.39 10.51 19.10
C HIS A 1 -31.24 10.73 17.86
N ASP A 2 -31.96 11.85 17.83
CA ASP A 2 -32.82 12.22 16.70
C ASP A 2 -31.91 12.53 15.49
N TYR A 3 -32.06 11.77 14.43
CA TYR A 3 -31.39 12.00 13.16
C TYR A 3 -32.03 13.24 12.50
N ASP A 4 -31.23 14.31 12.33
CA ASP A 4 -31.66 15.50 11.57
C ASP A 4 -31.49 15.20 10.07
N PRO A 5 -32.58 15.02 9.30
CA PRO A 5 -32.50 14.73 7.88
C PRO A 5 -31.97 15.90 7.04
N SER A 6 -31.83 17.10 7.61
CA SER A 6 -31.21 18.26 6.93
C SER A 6 -29.69 18.31 7.09
N PHE A 7 -29.12 17.45 7.92
CA PHE A 7 -27.68 17.39 8.12
C PHE A 7 -27.00 16.65 6.97
N HIS A 8 -26.30 17.41 6.14
CA HIS A 8 -25.48 16.89 5.04
C HIS A 8 -24.00 16.97 5.41
N PRO A 9 -23.38 15.91 5.95
CA PRO A 9 -21.97 15.95 6.32
C PRO A 9 -21.08 16.11 5.07
N THR A 10 -20.13 17.02 5.15
CA THR A 10 -19.09 17.16 4.14
C THR A 10 -17.88 16.35 4.56
N PHE A 11 -17.44 15.44 3.70
CA PHE A 11 -16.25 14.62 3.94
C PHE A 11 -15.03 15.28 3.30
N ILE A 12 -13.98 15.47 4.09
CA ILE A 12 -12.68 15.93 3.62
C ILE A 12 -11.64 14.87 3.99
N TYR A 13 -10.91 14.43 2.99
CA TYR A 13 -9.85 13.43 3.18
C TYR A 13 -8.62 13.99 3.88
N ASN A 14 -7.82 13.10 4.46
CA ASN A 14 -6.49 13.45 4.92
C ASN A 14 -5.61 13.79 3.70
N PRO A 15 -4.87 14.91 3.75
CA PRO A 15 -4.01 15.28 2.63
C PRO A 15 -2.78 14.40 2.54
N LEU A 16 -2.28 14.22 1.33
CA LEU A 16 -0.92 13.72 1.10
C LEU A 16 0.08 14.81 1.53
N THR A 17 1.01 14.45 2.40
CA THR A 17 2.07 15.35 2.88
C THR A 17 3.43 15.05 2.24
N LEU A 18 3.61 13.86 1.67
CA LEU A 18 4.79 13.52 0.87
C LEU A 18 4.75 14.24 -0.47
N GLN A 19 5.92 14.64 -0.97
CA GLN A 19 6.03 15.16 -2.33
C GLN A 19 5.82 14.00 -3.31
N PRO A 20 5.01 14.20 -4.35
CA PRO A 20 4.86 13.19 -5.40
C PRO A 20 6.21 12.80 -6.00
N GLY A 21 6.44 11.51 -6.14
CA GLY A 21 7.67 10.98 -6.72
C GLY A 21 7.66 10.99 -8.24
N LYS A 22 8.78 10.58 -8.81
CA LYS A 22 8.84 10.18 -10.21
C LYS A 22 8.52 8.69 -10.30
N PRO A 23 7.79 8.25 -11.34
CA PRO A 23 7.53 6.83 -11.52
C PRO A 23 8.86 6.08 -11.64
N SER A 24 8.95 4.92 -11.01
CA SER A 24 10.01 3.97 -11.30
C SER A 24 9.90 3.57 -12.79
N GLN A 25 10.94 2.97 -13.34
CA GLN A 25 10.88 2.54 -14.75
C GLN A 25 10.12 1.21 -14.94
N GLY A 26 9.43 0.71 -13.88
CA GLY A 26 8.64 -0.51 -13.94
C GLY A 26 9.45 -1.80 -14.18
N GLN A 27 10.73 -1.80 -13.85
CA GLN A 27 11.65 -2.91 -14.12
C GLN A 27 12.40 -3.39 -12.87
N SER A 28 12.09 -2.83 -11.71
CA SER A 28 12.83 -3.15 -10.48
C SER A 28 12.51 -4.54 -9.94
N ARG A 29 11.31 -5.08 -10.23
CA ARG A 29 10.82 -6.35 -9.70
C ARG A 29 10.81 -6.41 -8.16
N HIS A 30 10.51 -5.28 -7.55
CA HIS A 30 10.36 -5.14 -6.10
C HIS A 30 8.92 -4.86 -5.72
N PHE A 31 8.39 -5.69 -4.83
CA PHE A 31 7.23 -5.36 -4.02
C PHE A 31 7.68 -4.52 -2.82
N LEU A 32 6.86 -3.57 -2.42
CA LEU A 32 7.09 -2.76 -1.23
C LEU A 32 5.90 -2.84 -0.29
N ALA A 33 6.16 -3.00 1.00
CA ALA A 33 5.19 -2.84 2.07
C ALA A 33 5.77 -1.94 3.15
N VAL A 34 4.98 -0.96 3.64
CA VAL A 34 5.42 0.03 4.62
C VAL A 34 4.47 0.09 5.78
N GLY A 35 4.98 0.07 7.02
CA GLY A 35 4.14 0.29 8.19
C GLY A 35 4.74 -0.25 9.48
N ARG A 36 4.01 -0.01 10.58
CA ARG A 36 4.38 -0.53 11.90
C ARG A 36 4.28 -2.06 11.92
N PHE A 37 5.24 -2.73 12.53
CA PHE A 37 5.23 -4.18 12.69
C PHE A 37 4.27 -4.59 13.81
N SER A 38 3.03 -4.89 13.42
CA SER A 38 1.94 -5.28 14.30
C SER A 38 1.09 -6.35 13.65
N LEU A 39 0.95 -7.51 14.29
CA LEU A 39 0.09 -8.62 13.84
C LEU A 39 -1.37 -8.23 13.71
N LEU A 40 -1.85 -7.38 14.63
CA LEU A 40 -3.26 -6.98 14.68
C LEU A 40 -3.67 -6.11 13.48
N HIS A 41 -2.71 -5.42 12.85
CA HIS A 41 -3.03 -4.40 11.85
C HIS A 41 -2.43 -4.69 10.48
N LYS A 42 -1.10 -4.78 10.35
CA LYS A 42 -0.41 -4.70 9.06
C LYS A 42 -0.31 -6.01 8.27
N GLY A 43 -0.46 -7.17 8.94
CA GLY A 43 -0.52 -8.46 8.26
C GLY A 43 0.73 -8.83 7.45
N PHE A 44 1.92 -8.38 7.88
CA PHE A 44 3.17 -8.73 7.18
C PHE A 44 3.53 -10.22 7.33
N ASP A 45 3.00 -10.88 8.34
CA ASP A 45 3.04 -12.35 8.45
C ASP A 45 2.30 -13.00 7.26
N LEU A 46 1.08 -12.54 6.93
CA LEU A 46 0.32 -13.01 5.77
C LEU A 46 1.08 -12.73 4.46
N LEU A 47 1.70 -11.55 4.36
CA LEU A 47 2.45 -11.16 3.17
C LEU A 47 3.68 -12.04 2.97
N ILE A 48 4.43 -12.36 4.03
CA ILE A 48 5.61 -13.24 3.95
C ILE A 48 5.18 -14.65 3.52
N GLU A 49 4.08 -15.18 4.06
CA GLU A 49 3.54 -16.48 3.67
C GLU A 49 3.06 -16.49 2.21
N ALA A 50 2.33 -15.47 1.78
CA ALA A 50 1.88 -15.32 0.40
C ALA A 50 3.06 -15.17 -0.58
N PHE A 51 4.07 -14.39 -0.20
CA PHE A 51 5.28 -14.25 -0.99
C PHE A 51 6.06 -15.56 -1.11
N ASN A 52 6.07 -16.40 -0.06
CA ASN A 52 6.64 -17.75 -0.16
C ASN A 52 5.96 -18.60 -1.24
N LEU A 53 4.64 -18.54 -1.34
CA LEU A 53 3.90 -19.25 -2.40
C LEU A 53 4.21 -18.68 -3.80
N PHE A 54 4.22 -17.36 -3.91
CA PHE A 54 4.54 -16.64 -5.14
C PHE A 54 5.98 -16.92 -5.62
N ALA A 55 6.95 -16.90 -4.71
CA ALA A 55 8.37 -17.04 -5.00
C ALA A 55 8.76 -18.44 -5.57
N GLN A 56 7.91 -19.45 -5.38
CA GLN A 56 8.13 -20.78 -5.95
C GLN A 56 8.13 -20.77 -7.49
N LYS A 57 7.41 -19.83 -8.10
CA LYS A 57 7.29 -19.69 -9.55
C LYS A 57 8.06 -18.47 -10.09
N ASN A 58 8.26 -17.46 -9.26
CA ASN A 58 8.82 -16.15 -9.63
C ASN A 58 10.15 -15.94 -8.92
N THR A 59 11.24 -16.35 -9.56
CA THR A 59 12.57 -16.42 -8.92
C THR A 59 13.33 -15.09 -8.88
N ASP A 60 12.86 -14.05 -9.52
CA ASP A 60 13.54 -12.77 -9.74
C ASP A 60 12.86 -11.56 -9.08
N TRP A 61 11.72 -11.76 -8.42
CA TRP A 61 11.05 -10.73 -7.63
C TRP A 61 11.55 -10.71 -6.19
N GLN A 62 11.60 -9.53 -5.60
CA GLN A 62 11.97 -9.28 -4.21
C GLN A 62 10.84 -8.59 -3.46
N LEU A 63 10.92 -8.60 -2.13
CA LEU A 63 9.98 -7.91 -1.25
C LEU A 63 10.76 -7.09 -0.23
N ASP A 64 10.50 -5.79 -0.21
CA ASP A 64 10.99 -4.87 0.80
C ASP A 64 9.89 -4.55 1.81
N ILE A 65 10.15 -4.78 3.09
CA ILE A 65 9.26 -4.44 4.20
C ILE A 65 9.95 -3.35 5.02
N VAL A 66 9.38 -2.15 5.03
CA VAL A 66 9.95 -0.98 5.72
C VAL A 66 9.13 -0.64 6.95
N GLY A 67 9.77 -0.59 8.12
CA GLY A 67 9.10 -0.24 9.35
C GLY A 67 9.83 -0.70 10.60
N GLU A 68 9.10 -0.64 11.72
CA GLU A 68 9.58 -1.09 13.02
C GLU A 68 8.41 -1.55 13.89
N GLY A 69 8.69 -2.35 14.92
CA GLY A 69 7.71 -2.78 15.90
C GLY A 69 8.05 -4.12 16.54
N GLU A 70 7.17 -4.56 17.44
CA GLU A 70 7.40 -5.72 18.30
C GLU A 70 7.50 -7.03 17.53
N GLU A 71 6.90 -7.10 16.33
CA GLU A 71 6.78 -8.33 15.56
C GLU A 71 7.96 -8.59 14.60
N GLU A 72 8.98 -7.74 14.58
CA GLU A 72 10.14 -7.93 13.70
C GLU A 72 10.80 -9.30 13.86
N THR A 73 10.92 -9.76 15.12
CA THR A 73 11.51 -11.07 15.42
C THR A 73 10.73 -12.22 14.80
N LEU A 74 9.38 -12.13 14.82
CA LEU A 74 8.51 -13.10 14.16
C LEU A 74 8.69 -13.08 12.65
N TYR A 75 8.71 -11.90 12.03
CA TYR A 75 8.87 -11.78 10.58
C TYR A 75 10.22 -12.33 10.10
N ARG A 76 11.31 -12.01 10.80
CA ARG A 76 12.63 -12.59 10.50
C ARG A 76 12.67 -14.10 10.69
N LYS A 77 11.91 -14.64 11.66
CA LYS A 77 11.77 -16.09 11.86
C LYS A 77 11.04 -16.75 10.68
N LEU A 78 9.93 -16.17 10.21
CA LEU A 78 9.18 -16.67 9.05
C LEU A 78 10.04 -16.64 7.77
N ILE A 79 10.76 -15.54 7.53
CA ILE A 79 11.67 -15.41 6.39
C ILE A 79 12.71 -16.53 6.37
N ARG A 80 13.35 -16.82 7.52
CA ARG A 80 14.29 -17.95 7.63
C ARG A 80 13.63 -19.30 7.46
N GLN A 81 12.43 -19.49 8.04
CA GLN A 81 11.68 -20.74 7.93
C GLN A 81 11.37 -21.11 6.48
N TYR A 82 11.13 -20.09 5.63
CA TYR A 82 10.83 -20.27 4.21
C TYR A 82 12.07 -20.14 3.30
N ASN A 83 13.29 -19.96 3.85
CA ASN A 83 14.55 -19.74 3.11
C ASN A 83 14.47 -18.56 2.15
N LEU A 84 13.87 -17.44 2.60
CA LEU A 84 13.62 -16.24 1.81
C LEU A 84 14.57 -15.07 2.15
N GLU A 85 15.68 -15.30 2.90
CA GLU A 85 16.60 -14.26 3.35
C GLU A 85 17.23 -13.46 2.19
N ASN A 86 17.37 -14.07 1.03
CA ASN A 86 17.88 -13.42 -0.18
C ASN A 86 16.79 -12.80 -1.05
N ARG A 87 15.54 -12.85 -0.62
CA ARG A 87 14.35 -12.44 -1.39
C ARG A 87 13.47 -11.42 -0.66
N ILE A 88 13.53 -11.42 0.66
CA ILE A 88 12.77 -10.48 1.52
C ILE A 88 13.77 -9.71 2.37
N ALA A 89 13.77 -8.38 2.24
CA ALA A 89 14.52 -7.50 3.10
C ALA A 89 13.61 -6.76 4.08
N ILE A 90 13.99 -6.74 5.36
CA ILE A 90 13.37 -5.90 6.38
C ILE A 90 14.28 -4.70 6.61
N HIS A 91 13.75 -3.52 6.36
CA HIS A 91 14.41 -2.22 6.55
C HIS A 91 13.83 -1.51 7.78
N PRO A 92 14.66 -0.81 8.56
CA PRO A 92 14.19 -0.05 9.72
C PRO A 92 13.30 1.11 9.27
N PHE A 93 12.51 1.63 10.21
CA PHE A 93 11.77 2.88 9.98
C PHE A 93 12.74 3.98 9.51
N THR A 94 12.29 4.76 8.55
CA THR A 94 13.02 5.91 8.02
C THR A 94 12.09 7.06 7.70
N ASN A 95 12.61 8.29 7.86
CA ASN A 95 11.91 9.50 7.39
C ASN A 95 12.02 9.69 5.87
N ASP A 96 12.98 8.99 5.22
CA ASP A 96 13.15 8.99 3.76
C ASP A 96 12.52 7.74 3.13
N VAL A 97 11.24 7.55 3.40
CA VAL A 97 10.47 6.43 2.82
C VAL A 97 10.25 6.60 1.30
N GLN A 98 10.41 7.83 0.79
CA GLN A 98 10.22 8.16 -0.63
C GLN A 98 11.20 7.40 -1.54
N ALA A 99 12.42 7.14 -1.07
CA ALA A 99 13.39 6.35 -1.81
C ALA A 99 12.84 4.95 -2.12
N TYR A 100 12.23 4.29 -1.14
CA TYR A 100 11.63 2.97 -1.32
C TYR A 100 10.44 2.99 -2.28
N TYR A 101 9.54 3.99 -2.17
CA TYR A 101 8.45 4.13 -3.15
C TYR A 101 8.98 4.34 -4.57
N SER A 102 10.06 5.11 -4.74
CA SER A 102 10.65 5.40 -6.05
C SER A 102 11.35 4.19 -6.68
N GLU A 103 11.87 3.28 -5.87
CA GLU A 103 12.56 2.07 -6.32
C GLU A 103 11.63 0.88 -6.53
N ALA A 104 10.47 0.85 -5.86
CA ALA A 104 9.51 -0.23 -5.98
C ALA A 104 8.81 -0.26 -7.34
N GLN A 105 8.26 -1.41 -7.68
CA GLN A 105 7.41 -1.60 -8.85
C GLN A 105 5.93 -1.75 -8.48
N VAL A 106 5.62 -2.37 -7.35
CA VAL A 106 4.26 -2.62 -6.87
C VAL A 106 4.23 -2.40 -5.37
N TYR A 107 3.22 -1.70 -4.88
CA TYR A 107 2.96 -1.58 -3.45
C TYR A 107 2.00 -2.65 -2.97
N VAL A 108 2.23 -3.22 -1.77
CA VAL A 108 1.35 -4.24 -1.19
C VAL A 108 0.85 -3.79 0.18
N LEU A 109 -0.47 -3.72 0.34
CA LEU A 109 -1.14 -3.51 1.61
C LEU A 109 -1.79 -4.82 2.07
N SER A 110 -1.14 -5.55 2.96
CA SER A 110 -1.65 -6.80 3.54
C SER A 110 -2.43 -6.61 4.85
N SER A 111 -2.80 -5.39 5.16
CA SER A 111 -3.40 -5.02 6.45
C SER A 111 -4.70 -5.76 6.72
N ARG A 112 -4.85 -6.19 7.98
CA ARG A 112 -6.11 -6.72 8.51
C ARG A 112 -7.10 -5.61 8.85
N TRP A 113 -6.57 -4.44 9.17
CA TRP A 113 -7.35 -3.24 9.48
C TRP A 113 -6.55 -1.98 9.18
N GLU A 114 -7.25 -0.94 8.67
CA GLU A 114 -6.72 0.40 8.42
C GLU A 114 -7.72 1.47 8.84
N GLY A 115 -7.21 2.54 9.44
CA GLY A 115 -8.01 3.71 9.74
C GLY A 115 -8.35 4.52 8.50
N PHE A 116 -7.32 4.99 7.78
CA PHE A 116 -7.47 5.68 6.49
C PHE A 116 -6.62 5.05 5.39
N GLY A 117 -5.36 4.70 5.67
CA GLY A 117 -4.47 4.09 4.69
C GLY A 117 -3.68 5.11 3.86
N LEU A 118 -3.12 6.15 4.50
CA LEU A 118 -2.27 7.14 3.82
C LEU A 118 -1.16 6.51 2.98
N VAL A 119 -0.61 5.38 3.40
CA VAL A 119 0.41 4.62 2.66
C VAL A 119 -0.05 4.20 1.24
N LEU A 120 -1.37 4.03 1.02
CA LEU A 120 -1.92 3.79 -0.32
C LEU A 120 -1.80 5.05 -1.20
N VAL A 121 -2.14 6.20 -0.61
CA VAL A 121 -2.05 7.49 -1.31
C VAL A 121 -0.58 7.81 -1.61
N GLU A 122 0.31 7.55 -0.66
CA GLU A 122 1.76 7.71 -0.82
C GLU A 122 2.28 6.85 -1.97
N ALA A 123 1.95 5.56 -1.98
CA ALA A 123 2.33 4.64 -3.06
C ALA A 123 1.81 5.12 -4.43
N MET A 124 0.52 5.49 -4.52
CA MET A 124 -0.06 5.99 -5.76
C MET A 124 0.55 7.32 -6.21
N SER A 125 0.98 8.19 -5.28
CA SER A 125 1.67 9.44 -5.60
C SER A 125 3.08 9.26 -6.16
N HIS A 126 3.60 8.04 -6.08
CA HIS A 126 4.85 7.60 -6.73
C HIS A 126 4.59 6.73 -7.96
N GLY A 127 3.33 6.65 -8.41
CA GLY A 127 2.93 5.92 -9.60
C GLY A 127 2.93 4.39 -9.41
N LEU A 128 2.82 3.88 -8.17
CA LEU A 128 2.82 2.44 -7.93
C LEU A 128 1.43 1.84 -8.12
N PRO A 129 1.29 0.78 -8.93
CA PRO A 129 0.17 -0.13 -8.83
C PRO A 129 0.08 -0.73 -7.42
N VAL A 130 -1.13 -1.05 -6.98
CA VAL A 130 -1.36 -1.50 -5.60
C VAL A 130 -2.08 -2.85 -5.58
N VAL A 131 -1.52 -3.79 -4.82
CA VAL A 131 -2.19 -4.99 -4.31
C VAL A 131 -2.66 -4.71 -2.90
N SER A 132 -3.94 -4.90 -2.59
CA SER A 132 -4.49 -4.55 -1.27
C SER A 132 -5.51 -5.56 -0.76
N SER A 133 -5.52 -5.77 0.55
CA SER A 133 -6.68 -6.38 1.21
C SER A 133 -7.95 -5.56 0.91
N ASP A 134 -9.09 -6.24 0.78
CA ASP A 134 -10.38 -5.69 0.35
C ASP A 134 -11.10 -4.89 1.46
N LEU A 135 -10.34 -4.11 2.22
CA LEU A 135 -10.87 -3.25 3.28
C LEU A 135 -11.79 -2.15 2.71
N PRO A 136 -12.84 -1.74 3.46
CA PRO A 136 -13.67 -0.61 3.06
C PRO A 136 -12.87 0.66 2.76
N THR A 137 -11.87 0.98 3.59
CA THR A 137 -10.96 2.12 3.41
C THR A 137 -10.11 2.01 2.14
N SER A 138 -9.60 0.82 1.82
CA SER A 138 -8.85 0.59 0.58
C SER A 138 -9.73 0.82 -0.65
N LYS A 139 -10.97 0.30 -0.62
CA LYS A 139 -11.94 0.48 -1.71
C LYS A 139 -12.39 1.93 -1.87
N GLU A 140 -12.54 2.67 -0.76
CA GLU A 140 -12.86 4.10 -0.79
C GLU A 140 -11.76 4.93 -1.46
N ILE A 141 -10.49 4.63 -1.15
CA ILE A 141 -9.33 5.36 -1.69
C ILE A 141 -9.11 5.02 -3.16
N MET A 142 -9.12 3.74 -3.52
CA MET A 142 -8.64 3.25 -4.81
C MET A 142 -9.76 2.88 -5.80
N GLY A 143 -11.01 2.68 -5.35
CA GLY A 143 -12.09 2.21 -6.23
C GLY A 143 -11.68 0.94 -7.00
N ASP A 144 -11.86 0.95 -8.31
CA ASP A 144 -11.54 -0.18 -9.20
C ASP A 144 -10.05 -0.21 -9.64
N PHE A 145 -9.24 0.72 -9.14
CA PHE A 145 -7.81 0.79 -9.50
C PHE A 145 -6.99 -0.35 -8.89
N GLY A 146 -7.27 -0.73 -7.64
CA GLY A 146 -6.49 -1.71 -6.87
C GLY A 146 -6.71 -3.16 -7.33
N LEU A 147 -5.68 -3.98 -7.19
CA LEU A 147 -5.80 -5.43 -7.23
C LEU A 147 -6.15 -5.94 -5.82
N TYR A 148 -7.41 -6.30 -5.61
CA TYR A 148 -7.89 -6.70 -4.29
C TYR A 148 -7.79 -8.21 -4.06
N PHE A 149 -7.49 -8.58 -2.82
CA PHE A 149 -7.63 -9.93 -2.29
C PHE A 149 -8.48 -9.90 -1.01
N LYS A 150 -9.15 -10.99 -0.72
CA LYS A 150 -9.96 -11.12 0.50
C LYS A 150 -9.08 -11.01 1.73
N ASN A 151 -9.44 -10.13 2.65
CA ASN A 151 -8.68 -9.89 3.88
C ASN A 151 -8.38 -11.20 4.64
N GLY A 152 -7.09 -11.46 4.87
CA GLY A 152 -6.59 -12.66 5.54
C GLY A 152 -6.38 -13.88 4.62
N ASP A 153 -6.72 -13.81 3.34
CA ASP A 153 -6.55 -14.92 2.40
C ASP A 153 -5.16 -14.89 1.75
N ILE A 154 -4.28 -15.76 2.24
CA ILE A 154 -2.89 -15.89 1.80
C ILE A 154 -2.80 -16.39 0.35
N GLN A 155 -3.69 -17.32 -0.04
CA GLN A 155 -3.68 -17.91 -1.39
C GLN A 155 -4.09 -16.87 -2.42
N GLU A 156 -5.13 -16.11 -2.13
CA GLU A 156 -5.59 -15.04 -3.01
C GLU A 156 -4.56 -13.90 -3.07
N LEU A 157 -3.91 -13.55 -1.95
CA LEU A 157 -2.82 -12.57 -1.97
C LEU A 157 -1.69 -13.04 -2.89
N ALA A 158 -1.26 -14.30 -2.81
CA ALA A 158 -0.22 -14.85 -3.69
C ALA A 158 -0.62 -14.76 -5.17
N LEU A 159 -1.89 -15.03 -5.50
CA LEU A 159 -2.42 -14.87 -6.86
C LEU A 159 -2.40 -13.39 -7.30
N ARG A 160 -2.73 -12.44 -6.43
CA ARG A 160 -2.68 -11.01 -6.77
C ARG A 160 -1.24 -10.52 -6.95
N LEU A 161 -0.27 -11.06 -6.20
CA LEU A 161 1.14 -10.78 -6.47
C LEU A 161 1.54 -11.25 -7.88
N GLU A 162 1.08 -12.44 -8.29
CA GLU A 162 1.29 -12.95 -9.66
C GLU A 162 0.64 -12.03 -10.71
N ASP A 163 -0.65 -11.69 -10.54
CA ASP A 163 -1.37 -10.78 -11.44
C ASP A 163 -0.65 -9.44 -11.60
N ALA A 164 -0.08 -8.92 -10.50
CA ALA A 164 0.63 -7.65 -10.50
C ALA A 164 1.90 -7.66 -11.36
N THR A 165 2.54 -8.82 -11.56
CA THR A 165 3.73 -8.93 -12.41
C THR A 165 3.42 -8.78 -13.90
N HIS A 166 2.16 -8.98 -14.29
CA HIS A 166 1.69 -8.92 -15.68
C HIS A 166 0.98 -7.61 -16.04
N LEU A 167 0.94 -6.65 -15.13
CA LEU A 167 0.31 -5.35 -15.40
C LEU A 167 1.04 -4.58 -16.50
N GLU A 168 0.27 -3.88 -17.33
CA GLU A 168 0.80 -2.80 -18.19
C GLU A 168 1.25 -1.62 -17.32
N TRP A 169 2.50 -1.68 -16.87
CA TRP A 169 3.02 -0.83 -15.80
C TRP A 169 2.85 0.66 -16.10
N ASN A 170 3.21 1.15 -17.30
CA ASN A 170 3.11 2.57 -17.67
C ASN A 170 1.67 3.09 -17.51
N ARG A 171 0.69 2.34 -18.04
CA ARG A 171 -0.72 2.70 -17.92
C ARG A 171 -1.17 2.71 -16.45
N LYS A 172 -0.81 1.68 -15.69
CA LYS A 172 -1.17 1.59 -14.26
C LYS A 172 -0.50 2.68 -13.44
N SER A 173 0.72 3.05 -13.76
CA SER A 173 1.41 4.17 -13.12
C SER A 173 0.70 5.51 -13.35
N GLU A 174 0.27 5.80 -14.58
CA GLU A 174 -0.51 7.00 -14.88
C GLU A 174 -1.85 7.02 -14.16
N GLU A 175 -2.54 5.87 -14.09
CA GLU A 175 -3.78 5.73 -13.32
C GLU A 175 -3.55 6.00 -11.82
N ALA A 176 -2.45 5.49 -11.25
CA ALA A 176 -2.06 5.72 -9.84
C ALA A 176 -1.91 7.21 -9.53
N PHE A 177 -1.15 7.95 -10.35
CA PHE A 177 -0.99 9.40 -10.16
C PHE A 177 -2.33 10.13 -10.18
N LYS A 178 -3.20 9.83 -11.12
CA LYS A 178 -4.56 10.43 -11.19
C LYS A 178 -5.38 10.14 -9.95
N MET A 179 -5.25 8.94 -9.38
CA MET A 179 -5.94 8.60 -8.13
C MET A 179 -5.40 9.40 -6.95
N ALA A 180 -4.08 9.61 -6.86
CA ALA A 180 -3.45 10.38 -5.80
C ALA A 180 -3.80 11.87 -5.82
N GLU A 181 -4.11 12.46 -6.98
CA GLU A 181 -4.48 13.88 -7.13
C GLU A 181 -5.67 14.30 -6.25
N LYS A 182 -6.58 13.37 -5.92
CA LYS A 182 -7.72 13.64 -5.03
C LYS A 182 -7.29 14.07 -3.63
N PHE A 183 -6.09 13.66 -3.22
CA PHE A 183 -5.51 13.85 -1.89
C PHE A 183 -4.43 14.94 -1.86
N ASP A 184 -4.28 15.69 -2.95
CA ASP A 184 -3.33 16.81 -3.03
C ASP A 184 -3.61 17.83 -1.93
N LEU A 185 -2.54 18.26 -1.24
CA LEU A 185 -2.63 19.15 -0.08
C LEU A 185 -3.34 20.47 -0.41
N ARG A 186 -3.06 21.06 -1.58
CA ARG A 186 -3.66 22.34 -1.98
C ARG A 186 -5.16 22.19 -2.22
N ARG A 187 -5.57 21.07 -2.83
CA ARG A 187 -6.97 20.73 -3.04
C ARG A 187 -7.71 20.56 -1.71
N ILE A 188 -7.13 19.84 -0.77
CA ILE A 188 -7.70 19.62 0.56
C ILE A 188 -7.80 20.93 1.34
N ILE A 189 -6.76 21.79 1.31
CA ILE A 189 -6.79 23.13 1.91
C ILE A 189 -7.93 23.97 1.32
N SER A 190 -8.10 23.97 0.01
CA SER A 190 -9.19 24.72 -0.65
C SER A 190 -10.58 24.25 -0.19
N GLN A 191 -10.79 22.94 0.00
CA GLN A 191 -12.03 22.40 0.55
C GLN A 191 -12.28 22.90 1.99
N TRP A 192 -11.27 22.90 2.84
CA TRP A 192 -11.37 23.44 4.19
C TRP A 192 -11.70 24.93 4.19
N GLN A 193 -11.05 25.73 3.35
CA GLN A 193 -11.31 27.16 3.23
C GLN A 193 -12.76 27.46 2.81
N GLN A 194 -13.35 26.67 1.94
CA GLN A 194 -14.76 26.79 1.54
C GLN A 194 -15.73 26.56 2.71
N ILE A 195 -15.38 25.66 3.64
CA ILE A 195 -16.25 25.35 4.79
C ILE A 195 -16.09 26.41 5.89
N ILE A 196 -14.85 26.83 6.20
CA ILE A 196 -14.55 27.77 7.28
C ILE A 196 -14.90 29.21 6.88
N GLY A 197 -14.85 29.52 5.59
CA GLY A 197 -15.16 30.86 5.06
C GLY A 197 -16.66 31.14 4.84
N GLN A 198 -17.52 30.17 5.17
CA GLN A 198 -18.98 30.33 5.22
C GLN A 198 -19.43 30.71 6.63
#